data_3d644fd02509ed5972999957afaf842b
#
_entry.id   3d644fd02509ed5972999957afaf842b
#
_cell.length_a   1.000
_cell.length_b   1.000
_cell.length_c   1.000
_cell.angle_alpha   90.00
_cell.angle_beta   90.00
_cell.angle_gamma   90.00
#
_symmetry.space_group_name_H-M   'P 1'
#
loop_
_entity.id
_entity.type
_entity.pdbx_description
1 polymer ?
#
loop_
_entity_poly.entity_id
_entity_poly.type
_entity_poly.pdbx_seq_one_letter_code
_entity_poly.pdbx_strand_id
1 'polypeptide(L)'
;MKEIREIINAYDKASKNNKRLALATLVHLNGSSYRRPGARMIVDEEGQLTGAISGGCLEGDALRKAVFCIHTQTPKLVVYDTSDEEDATIGIQLGCSGIIQVLFEPIDETDPLNPIELLKKAIYKRQNTVLVTFYASKVNKGNTVGTTMLFEDSGECHNNSTFQFVPESLMQDIRETLTVKKSSFKSYQHNDNKFNAFLSFISPPVSIVIIGAGNDAIPLQSIAETLGWEVTIVDGRHTYAKIERFSSACQIIVSKPEKVLEQIPIDEKTVFVLMTHNYNYDYAILKALLGKNVPYIGTLGPKKKLDNMITDLKAENIFLNESQKNILYGPVGLEIGAETPAEIALSITSEIMSVINNKKGGSLRNLLTEIHPRYFSNE
;
A
#
# COMPACT_ATOMS: atom_id res chain seq x y z
N MET A 1 -2.03 0.57 1.80
CA MET A 1 -1.68 -0.10 3.09
C MET A 1 -2.52 0.43 4.25
N LYS A 2 -2.73 1.75 4.40
CA LYS A 2 -3.58 2.30 5.49
C LYS A 2 -4.97 1.67 5.50
N GLU A 3 -5.66 1.65 4.37
CA GLU A 3 -7.00 1.06 4.23
C GLU A 3 -7.05 -0.43 4.65
N ILE A 4 -6.02 -1.22 4.31
CA ILE A 4 -5.95 -2.63 4.74
C ILE A 4 -5.85 -2.71 6.27
N ARG A 5 -5.04 -1.86 6.91
CA ARG A 5 -4.95 -1.80 8.38
C ARG A 5 -6.26 -1.37 9.02
N GLU A 6 -6.95 -0.40 8.44
CA GLU A 6 -8.26 0.05 8.93
C GLU A 6 -9.31 -1.08 8.84
N ILE A 7 -9.33 -1.83 7.73
CA ILE A 7 -10.18 -3.01 7.55
C ILE A 7 -9.87 -4.10 8.59
N ILE A 8 -8.59 -4.40 8.82
CA ILE A 8 -8.16 -5.36 9.84
C ILE A 8 -8.58 -4.91 11.24
N ASN A 9 -8.39 -3.64 11.57
CA ASN A 9 -8.80 -3.09 12.87
C ASN A 9 -10.33 -3.16 13.06
N ALA A 10 -11.10 -2.88 12.00
CA ALA A 10 -12.56 -3.01 12.01
C ALA A 10 -13.00 -4.46 12.24
N TYR A 11 -12.34 -5.41 11.55
CA TYR A 11 -12.55 -6.84 11.76
C TYR A 11 -12.26 -7.25 13.22
N ASP A 12 -11.09 -6.91 13.76
CA ASP A 12 -10.70 -7.29 15.12
C ASP A 12 -11.65 -6.71 16.18
N LYS A 13 -12.18 -5.51 15.94
CA LYS A 13 -13.18 -4.89 16.80
C LYS A 13 -14.54 -5.58 16.72
N ALA A 14 -14.98 -5.94 15.53
CA ALA A 14 -16.26 -6.59 15.29
C ALA A 14 -16.25 -8.04 15.82
N SER A 15 -15.18 -8.79 15.56
CA SER A 15 -14.97 -10.15 16.08
C SER A 15 -15.03 -10.22 17.60
N LYS A 16 -14.40 -9.28 18.32
CA LYS A 16 -14.49 -9.16 19.79
C LYS A 16 -15.94 -8.97 20.29
N ASN A 17 -16.82 -8.47 19.44
CA ASN A 17 -18.23 -8.27 19.75
C ASN A 17 -19.14 -9.34 19.13
N ASN A 18 -18.57 -10.45 18.62
CA ASN A 18 -19.27 -11.55 17.96
C ASN A 18 -20.17 -11.09 16.79
N LYS A 19 -19.80 -10.04 16.07
CA LYS A 19 -20.54 -9.54 14.91
C LYS A 19 -20.11 -10.26 13.65
N ARG A 20 -21.08 -10.68 12.86
CA ARG A 20 -20.83 -11.28 11.53
C ARG A 20 -20.43 -10.19 10.53
N LEU A 21 -19.56 -10.56 9.61
CA LEU A 21 -18.90 -9.64 8.68
C LEU A 21 -18.93 -10.16 7.24
N ALA A 22 -18.87 -9.25 6.28
CA ALA A 22 -18.54 -9.56 4.88
C ALA A 22 -17.47 -8.62 4.37
N LEU A 23 -16.61 -9.14 3.50
CA LEU A 23 -15.62 -8.36 2.73
C LEU A 23 -16.14 -8.17 1.31
N ALA A 24 -16.19 -6.93 0.85
CA ALA A 24 -16.38 -6.58 -0.55
C ALA A 24 -15.02 -6.25 -1.17
N THR A 25 -14.68 -6.92 -2.28
CA THR A 25 -13.43 -6.70 -3.02
C THR A 25 -13.74 -6.36 -4.47
N LEU A 26 -13.24 -5.25 -4.98
CA LEU A 26 -13.25 -4.93 -6.40
C LEU A 26 -12.25 -5.85 -7.11
N VAL A 27 -12.77 -6.87 -7.82
CA VAL A 27 -11.96 -7.94 -8.41
C VAL A 27 -11.69 -7.75 -9.89
N HIS A 28 -12.49 -6.94 -10.60
CA HIS A 28 -12.29 -6.67 -12.03
C HIS A 28 -12.80 -5.27 -12.40
N LEU A 29 -12.11 -4.64 -13.35
CA LEU A 29 -12.49 -3.35 -13.93
C LEU A 29 -12.23 -3.38 -15.44
N ASN A 30 -13.24 -3.04 -16.22
CA ASN A 30 -13.12 -2.72 -17.63
C ASN A 30 -13.53 -1.25 -17.84
N GLY A 31 -12.68 -0.44 -18.48
CA GLY A 31 -12.87 1.00 -18.59
C GLY A 31 -12.27 1.79 -17.44
N SER A 32 -12.92 2.88 -17.00
CA SER A 32 -12.45 3.78 -15.96
C SER A 32 -13.33 3.74 -14.71
N SER A 33 -12.70 3.81 -13.54
CA SER A 33 -13.37 3.91 -12.26
C SER A 33 -12.54 4.73 -11.27
N TYR A 34 -13.22 5.35 -10.29
CA TYR A 34 -12.58 6.10 -9.20
C TYR A 34 -11.64 5.20 -8.37
N ARG A 35 -12.09 3.96 -8.08
CA ARG A 35 -11.28 2.98 -7.35
C ARG A 35 -10.76 1.92 -8.31
N ARG A 36 -9.69 1.27 -7.91
CA ARG A 36 -9.02 0.24 -8.68
C ARG A 36 -9.29 -1.15 -8.15
N PRO A 37 -9.09 -2.18 -8.98
CA PRO A 37 -9.07 -3.55 -8.49
C PRO A 37 -8.12 -3.71 -7.29
N GLY A 38 -8.59 -4.44 -6.28
CA GLY A 38 -7.97 -4.53 -4.98
C GLY A 38 -8.47 -3.54 -3.94
N ALA A 39 -9.34 -2.57 -4.32
CA ALA A 39 -10.10 -1.78 -3.36
C ALA A 39 -11.05 -2.67 -2.56
N ARG A 40 -11.14 -2.44 -1.26
CA ARG A 40 -11.88 -3.29 -0.34
C ARG A 40 -12.73 -2.48 0.63
N MET A 41 -13.80 -3.10 1.07
CA MET A 41 -14.71 -2.56 2.08
C MET A 41 -15.19 -3.72 2.95
N ILE A 42 -15.05 -3.61 4.26
CA ILE A 42 -15.63 -4.54 5.23
C ILE A 42 -16.92 -3.97 5.79
N VAL A 43 -17.93 -4.81 5.98
CA VAL A 43 -19.25 -4.44 6.49
C VAL A 43 -19.65 -5.40 7.59
N ASP A 44 -20.17 -4.88 8.70
CA ASP A 44 -20.79 -5.70 9.75
C ASP A 44 -22.31 -5.87 9.54
N GLU A 45 -22.93 -6.77 10.27
CA GLU A 45 -24.36 -7.07 10.18
C GLU A 45 -25.28 -5.91 10.59
N GLU A 46 -24.74 -4.90 11.30
CA GLU A 46 -25.45 -3.67 11.66
C GLU A 46 -25.30 -2.58 10.59
N GLY A 47 -24.53 -2.86 9.52
CA GLY A 47 -24.32 -1.93 8.42
C GLY A 47 -23.20 -0.92 8.65
N GLN A 48 -22.34 -1.11 9.66
CA GLN A 48 -21.13 -0.30 9.79
C GLN A 48 -20.11 -0.73 8.72
N LEU A 49 -19.56 0.23 7.99
CA LEU A 49 -18.61 -0.03 6.91
C LEU A 49 -17.27 0.64 7.17
N THR A 50 -16.19 0.00 6.70
CA THR A 50 -14.82 0.55 6.70
C THR A 50 -14.15 0.22 5.37
N GLY A 51 -13.44 1.17 4.78
CA GLY A 51 -12.90 1.10 3.43
C GLY A 51 -13.92 1.55 2.38
N ALA A 52 -13.57 1.47 1.10
CA ALA A 52 -14.45 1.89 0.01
C ALA A 52 -14.12 1.15 -1.30
N ILE A 53 -15.14 0.84 -2.09
CA ILE A 53 -15.02 0.21 -3.41
C ILE A 53 -15.27 1.21 -4.55
N SER A 54 -15.81 2.39 -4.25
CA SER A 54 -16.05 3.48 -5.20
C SER A 54 -15.70 4.84 -4.58
N GLY A 55 -16.16 5.92 -5.14
CA GLY A 55 -16.04 7.28 -4.60
C GLY A 55 -17.23 7.71 -3.74
N GLY A 56 -18.05 6.78 -3.22
CA GLY A 56 -19.26 7.04 -2.46
C GLY A 56 -20.55 6.65 -3.22
N CYS A 57 -20.44 6.38 -4.51
CA CYS A 57 -21.61 6.18 -5.37
C CYS A 57 -22.25 4.80 -5.22
N LEU A 58 -21.44 3.76 -5.04
CA LEU A 58 -21.89 2.36 -5.01
C LEU A 58 -22.04 1.84 -3.58
N GLU A 59 -21.50 2.54 -2.57
CA GLU A 59 -21.42 2.06 -1.19
C GLU A 59 -22.79 1.74 -0.60
N GLY A 60 -23.83 2.50 -0.94
CA GLY A 60 -25.20 2.23 -0.45
C GLY A 60 -25.80 0.92 -0.96
N ASP A 61 -25.57 0.59 -2.25
CA ASP A 61 -26.00 -0.72 -2.78
C ASP A 61 -25.08 -1.84 -2.31
N ALA A 62 -23.78 -1.58 -2.30
CA ALA A 62 -22.78 -2.52 -1.82
C ALA A 62 -23.03 -2.93 -0.36
N LEU A 63 -23.45 -1.98 0.50
CA LEU A 63 -23.87 -2.24 1.87
C LEU A 63 -25.00 -3.26 1.92
N ARG A 64 -26.08 -3.05 1.14
CA ARG A 64 -27.20 -3.99 1.08
C ARG A 64 -26.78 -5.38 0.61
N LYS A 65 -25.89 -5.45 -0.40
CA LYS A 65 -25.35 -6.72 -0.91
C LYS A 65 -24.47 -7.44 0.11
N ALA A 66 -23.63 -6.70 0.85
CA ALA A 66 -22.79 -7.24 1.92
C ALA A 66 -23.64 -7.81 3.07
N VAL A 67 -24.64 -7.05 3.55
CA VAL A 67 -25.57 -7.53 4.59
C VAL A 67 -26.33 -8.78 4.12
N PHE A 68 -26.80 -8.81 2.87
CA PHE A 68 -27.42 -10.01 2.31
C PHE A 68 -26.45 -11.21 2.28
N CYS A 69 -25.19 -10.99 1.91
CA CYS A 69 -24.13 -12.00 1.91
C CYS A 69 -23.86 -12.54 3.33
N ILE A 70 -23.85 -11.67 4.36
CA ILE A 70 -23.75 -12.06 5.77
C ILE A 70 -24.89 -12.99 6.18
N HIS A 71 -26.13 -12.67 5.78
CA HIS A 71 -27.31 -13.47 6.17
C HIS A 71 -27.37 -14.81 5.44
N THR A 72 -27.01 -14.83 4.16
CA THR A 72 -27.09 -16.07 3.34
C THR A 72 -25.86 -16.96 3.46
N GLN A 73 -24.77 -16.45 4.04
CA GLN A 73 -23.47 -17.14 4.14
C GLN A 73 -22.98 -17.67 2.78
N THR A 74 -23.27 -16.93 1.71
CA THR A 74 -22.91 -17.31 0.33
C THR A 74 -22.16 -16.16 -0.35
N PRO A 75 -20.98 -16.39 -0.94
CA PRO A 75 -20.29 -15.38 -1.73
C PRO A 75 -21.15 -14.95 -2.93
N LYS A 76 -21.04 -13.67 -3.30
CA LYS A 76 -21.79 -13.12 -4.43
C LYS A 76 -20.92 -12.18 -5.27
N LEU A 77 -20.84 -12.44 -6.57
CA LEU A 77 -20.29 -11.50 -7.53
C LEU A 77 -21.39 -10.55 -8.05
N VAL A 78 -21.14 -9.25 -7.99
CA VAL A 78 -22.04 -8.22 -8.51
C VAL A 78 -21.31 -7.41 -9.58
N VAL A 79 -21.98 -7.20 -10.71
CA VAL A 79 -21.50 -6.38 -11.82
C VAL A 79 -22.22 -5.04 -11.75
N TYR A 80 -21.46 -3.95 -11.74
CA TYR A 80 -21.95 -2.58 -11.87
C TYR A 80 -21.48 -2.02 -13.21
N ASP A 81 -22.42 -1.72 -14.09
CA ASP A 81 -22.14 -1.01 -15.32
C ASP A 81 -22.37 0.49 -15.08
N THR A 82 -21.30 1.28 -15.17
CA THR A 82 -21.34 2.74 -14.97
C THR A 82 -21.22 3.48 -16.30
N SER A 83 -21.25 2.77 -17.43
CA SER A 83 -21.14 3.34 -18.78
C SER A 83 -22.48 3.78 -19.36
N ASP A 84 -23.60 3.29 -18.82
CA ASP A 84 -24.95 3.55 -19.33
C ASP A 84 -25.60 4.71 -18.58
N GLU A 85 -25.81 5.85 -19.27
CA GLU A 85 -26.49 7.02 -18.70
C GLU A 85 -27.98 6.76 -18.40
N GLU A 86 -28.57 5.69 -18.96
CA GLU A 86 -29.98 5.34 -18.78
C GLU A 86 -30.24 4.49 -17.53
N ASP A 87 -29.24 3.93 -16.87
CA ASP A 87 -29.42 3.19 -15.61
C ASP A 87 -29.66 4.14 -14.40
N ALA A 88 -30.53 5.14 -14.61
CA ALA A 88 -31.08 6.05 -13.60
C ALA A 88 -31.78 5.32 -12.42
N THR A 89 -31.91 4.01 -12.48
CA THR A 89 -32.46 3.19 -11.39
C THR A 89 -31.60 3.20 -10.12
N ILE A 90 -30.31 3.55 -10.22
CA ILE A 90 -29.41 3.70 -9.05
C ILE A 90 -29.30 5.18 -8.64
N GLY A 91 -29.85 6.15 -9.43
CA GLY A 91 -29.95 7.56 -9.04
C GLY A 91 -28.65 8.35 -9.02
N ILE A 92 -27.59 7.91 -9.72
CA ILE A 92 -26.27 8.49 -9.61
C ILE A 92 -25.70 8.73 -11.01
N GLN A 93 -25.55 10.01 -11.39
CA GLN A 93 -24.73 10.40 -12.54
C GLN A 93 -23.26 10.12 -12.19
N LEU A 94 -22.77 8.93 -12.60
CA LEU A 94 -21.39 8.52 -12.36
C LEU A 94 -20.51 9.13 -13.46
N GLY A 95 -19.62 10.02 -13.10
CA GLY A 95 -18.59 10.55 -14.02
C GLY A 95 -17.51 9.51 -14.41
N CYS A 96 -17.79 8.22 -14.21
CA CYS A 96 -16.93 7.09 -14.54
C CYS A 96 -17.62 6.26 -15.62
N SER A 97 -16.88 5.88 -16.68
CA SER A 97 -17.38 5.01 -17.76
C SER A 97 -16.65 3.66 -17.67
N GLY A 98 -17.20 2.71 -16.90
CA GLY A 98 -16.59 1.40 -16.78
C GLY A 98 -17.48 0.34 -16.15
N ILE A 99 -17.16 -0.91 -16.44
CA ILE A 99 -17.80 -2.08 -15.83
C ILE A 99 -16.95 -2.57 -14.68
N ILE A 100 -17.54 -2.58 -13.46
CA ILE A 100 -16.88 -2.94 -12.22
C ILE A 100 -17.47 -4.26 -11.73
N GLN A 101 -16.60 -5.21 -11.33
CA GLN A 101 -17.06 -6.43 -10.69
C GLN A 101 -16.59 -6.43 -9.22
N VAL A 102 -17.53 -6.59 -8.32
CA VAL A 102 -17.28 -6.63 -6.88
C VAL A 102 -17.71 -8.00 -6.34
N LEU A 103 -16.76 -8.66 -5.69
CA LEU A 103 -17.02 -9.90 -4.97
C LEU A 103 -17.33 -9.58 -3.51
N PHE A 104 -18.46 -10.07 -3.02
CA PHE A 104 -18.87 -10.04 -1.61
C PHE A 104 -18.64 -11.42 -1.03
N GLU A 105 -17.86 -11.50 0.07
CA GLU A 105 -17.49 -12.74 0.76
C GLU A 105 -17.91 -12.66 2.22
N PRO A 106 -18.75 -13.60 2.73
CA PRO A 106 -18.99 -13.69 4.15
C PRO A 106 -17.70 -14.15 4.84
N ILE A 107 -17.41 -13.63 6.02
CA ILE A 107 -16.21 -14.00 6.77
C ILE A 107 -16.57 -15.11 7.73
N ASP A 108 -15.92 -16.27 7.57
CA ASP A 108 -15.94 -17.35 8.55
C ASP A 108 -14.77 -17.16 9.52
N GLU A 109 -15.07 -16.74 10.74
CA GLU A 109 -14.04 -16.52 11.78
C GLU A 109 -13.39 -17.82 12.27
N THR A 110 -14.01 -18.98 12.00
CA THR A 110 -13.43 -20.28 12.35
C THR A 110 -12.36 -20.74 11.35
N ASP A 111 -12.33 -20.15 10.16
CA ASP A 111 -11.31 -20.41 9.16
C ASP A 111 -10.05 -19.55 9.45
N PRO A 112 -8.91 -20.17 9.83
CA PRO A 112 -7.67 -19.45 10.11
C PRO A 112 -7.04 -18.82 8.85
N LEU A 113 -7.57 -19.10 7.68
CA LEU A 113 -7.17 -18.55 6.38
C LEU A 113 -8.32 -17.79 5.70
N ASN A 114 -9.27 -17.26 6.46
CA ASN A 114 -10.30 -16.39 5.92
C ASN A 114 -9.64 -15.13 5.26
N PRO A 115 -10.35 -14.40 4.38
CA PRO A 115 -9.79 -13.29 3.64
C PRO A 115 -9.06 -12.23 4.50
N ILE A 116 -9.53 -11.98 5.72
CA ILE A 116 -8.91 -10.99 6.62
C ILE A 116 -7.64 -11.55 7.27
N GLU A 117 -7.63 -12.81 7.67
CA GLU A 117 -6.44 -13.44 8.21
C GLU A 117 -5.33 -13.56 7.15
N LEU A 118 -5.69 -13.80 5.88
CA LEU A 118 -4.74 -13.71 4.75
C LEU A 118 -4.22 -12.28 4.56
N LEU A 119 -5.07 -11.25 4.68
CA LEU A 119 -4.63 -9.84 4.63
C LEU A 119 -3.70 -9.50 5.81
N LYS A 120 -3.96 -9.99 7.03
CA LYS A 120 -3.06 -9.83 8.19
C LYS A 120 -1.69 -10.42 7.90
N LYS A 121 -1.63 -11.65 7.37
CA LYS A 121 -0.38 -12.30 6.97
C LYS A 121 0.35 -11.49 5.89
N ALA A 122 -0.37 -10.96 4.89
CA ALA A 122 0.20 -10.17 3.81
C ALA A 122 0.92 -8.90 4.30
N ILE A 123 0.49 -8.31 5.42
CA ILE A 123 1.10 -7.08 5.97
C ILE A 123 1.99 -7.34 7.18
N TYR A 124 2.02 -8.55 7.73
CA TYR A 124 2.78 -8.88 8.93
C TYR A 124 4.29 -8.81 8.71
N LYS A 125 4.76 -9.37 7.60
CA LYS A 125 6.17 -9.29 7.18
C LYS A 125 6.33 -8.16 6.17
N ARG A 126 7.47 -7.45 6.22
CA ARG A 126 7.80 -6.42 5.23
C ARG A 126 8.34 -7.05 3.95
N GLN A 127 7.46 -7.69 3.18
CA GLN A 127 7.79 -8.33 1.91
C GLN A 127 6.64 -8.18 0.91
N ASN A 128 6.95 -8.40 -0.37
CA ASN A 128 5.92 -8.43 -1.41
C ASN A 128 5.12 -9.72 -1.32
N THR A 129 3.81 -9.60 -1.57
CA THR A 129 2.91 -10.76 -1.55
C THR A 129 1.91 -10.67 -2.70
N VAL A 130 1.36 -11.81 -3.10
CA VAL A 130 0.22 -11.88 -4.01
C VAL A 130 -0.94 -12.59 -3.32
N LEU A 131 -2.05 -11.86 -3.18
CA LEU A 131 -3.30 -12.39 -2.67
C LEU A 131 -4.18 -12.81 -3.85
N VAL A 132 -4.61 -14.06 -3.88
CA VAL A 132 -5.40 -14.63 -4.98
C VAL A 132 -6.87 -14.69 -4.58
N THR A 133 -7.71 -14.04 -5.37
CA THR A 133 -9.17 -14.07 -5.23
C THR A 133 -9.78 -14.67 -6.47
N PHE A 134 -10.42 -15.85 -6.34
CA PHE A 134 -11.15 -16.49 -7.41
C PHE A 134 -12.58 -15.95 -7.50
N TYR A 135 -13.08 -15.76 -8.72
CA TYR A 135 -14.44 -15.33 -8.97
C TYR A 135 -14.98 -15.94 -10.27
N ALA A 136 -16.27 -16.16 -10.33
CA ALA A 136 -16.93 -16.71 -11.51
C ALA A 136 -18.25 -15.99 -11.74
N SER A 137 -18.60 -15.76 -13.03
CA SER A 137 -19.87 -15.14 -13.41
C SER A 137 -21.08 -16.03 -13.13
N LYS A 138 -20.86 -17.36 -13.06
CA LYS A 138 -21.87 -18.35 -12.64
C LYS A 138 -21.25 -19.23 -11.55
N VAL A 139 -21.85 -19.19 -10.37
CA VAL A 139 -21.48 -20.08 -9.26
C VAL A 139 -22.19 -21.41 -9.50
N ASN A 140 -21.47 -22.41 -10.02
CA ASN A 140 -21.94 -23.79 -10.08
C ASN A 140 -21.60 -24.47 -8.76
N LYS A 141 -22.41 -25.45 -8.32
CA LYS A 141 -22.09 -26.29 -7.15
C LYS A 141 -20.73 -26.95 -7.39
N GLY A 142 -19.72 -26.57 -6.59
CA GLY A 142 -18.35 -27.08 -6.68
C GLY A 142 -17.30 -26.04 -7.13
N ASN A 143 -17.69 -24.84 -7.59
CA ASN A 143 -16.75 -23.77 -7.86
C ASN A 143 -16.47 -22.98 -6.57
N THR A 144 -15.24 -23.02 -6.09
CA THR A 144 -14.80 -22.17 -4.98
C THR A 144 -14.66 -20.74 -5.50
N VAL A 145 -15.41 -19.83 -4.90
CA VAL A 145 -15.38 -18.39 -5.17
C VAL A 145 -14.95 -17.73 -3.87
N GLY A 146 -13.90 -16.91 -3.92
CA GLY A 146 -13.41 -16.22 -2.74
C GLY A 146 -11.90 -15.97 -2.76
N THR A 147 -11.44 -15.27 -1.75
CA THR A 147 -10.02 -15.04 -1.47
C THR A 147 -9.46 -16.24 -0.74
N THR A 148 -8.58 -17.00 -1.40
CA THR A 148 -8.23 -18.34 -0.96
C THR A 148 -6.75 -18.59 -0.77
N MET A 149 -5.87 -17.75 -1.33
CA MET A 149 -4.44 -18.01 -1.32
C MET A 149 -3.64 -16.74 -1.13
N LEU A 150 -2.60 -16.81 -0.31
CA LEU A 150 -1.55 -15.81 -0.20
C LEU A 150 -0.21 -16.45 -0.55
N PHE A 151 0.50 -15.84 -1.47
CA PHE A 151 1.84 -16.23 -1.85
C PHE A 151 2.83 -15.14 -1.48
N GLU A 152 3.86 -15.49 -0.71
CA GLU A 152 4.91 -14.59 -0.26
C GLU A 152 6.13 -14.62 -1.20
N ASP A 153 6.85 -13.52 -1.32
CA ASP A 153 8.09 -13.43 -2.12
C ASP A 153 9.18 -14.42 -1.62
N SER A 154 9.13 -14.77 -0.34
CA SER A 154 9.94 -15.83 0.26
C SER A 154 9.70 -17.24 -0.32
N GLY A 155 8.60 -17.43 -1.07
CA GLY A 155 8.13 -18.71 -1.59
C GLY A 155 7.15 -19.44 -0.66
N GLU A 156 6.83 -18.89 0.52
CA GLU A 156 5.80 -19.42 1.41
C GLU A 156 4.41 -19.21 0.79
N CYS A 157 3.58 -20.26 0.85
CA CYS A 157 2.22 -20.24 0.32
C CYS A 157 1.22 -20.64 1.42
N HIS A 158 0.25 -19.77 1.68
CA HIS A 158 -0.89 -20.04 2.53
C HIS A 158 -2.11 -20.28 1.64
N ASN A 159 -2.65 -21.48 1.65
CA ASN A 159 -3.80 -21.86 0.84
C ASN A 159 -4.91 -22.43 1.71
N ASN A 160 -6.11 -21.88 1.57
CA ASN A 160 -7.31 -22.44 2.19
C ASN A 160 -7.63 -23.79 1.53
N SER A 161 -7.79 -24.83 2.36
CA SER A 161 -8.02 -26.22 1.95
C SER A 161 -9.27 -26.44 1.09
N THR A 162 -10.17 -25.48 1.02
CA THR A 162 -11.37 -25.55 0.17
C THR A 162 -11.04 -25.50 -1.33
N PHE A 163 -9.86 -25.02 -1.71
CA PHE A 163 -9.41 -24.98 -3.10
C PHE A 163 -8.50 -26.17 -3.40
N GLN A 164 -9.09 -27.26 -3.89
CA GLN A 164 -8.38 -28.51 -4.15
C GLN A 164 -7.53 -28.52 -5.40
N PHE A 165 -7.68 -27.54 -6.29
CA PHE A 165 -6.98 -27.48 -7.57
C PHE A 165 -6.26 -26.16 -7.77
N VAL A 166 -4.93 -26.23 -7.79
CA VAL A 166 -4.07 -25.10 -8.16
C VAL A 166 -3.49 -25.37 -9.55
N PRO A 167 -3.91 -24.68 -10.61
CA PRO A 167 -3.33 -24.84 -11.93
C PRO A 167 -1.84 -24.54 -11.90
N GLU A 168 -1.04 -25.32 -12.64
CA GLU A 168 0.40 -25.06 -12.75
C GLU A 168 0.69 -23.66 -13.30
N SER A 169 -0.15 -23.21 -14.26
CA SER A 169 -0.12 -21.86 -14.82
C SER A 169 -0.37 -20.75 -13.78
N LEU A 170 -1.20 -21.00 -12.74
CA LEU A 170 -1.42 -20.02 -11.68
C LEU A 170 -0.13 -19.68 -10.93
N MET A 171 0.71 -20.67 -10.64
CA MET A 171 1.98 -20.45 -9.96
C MET A 171 2.96 -19.63 -10.81
N GLN A 172 2.93 -19.81 -12.13
CA GLN A 172 3.70 -18.99 -13.06
C GLN A 172 3.18 -17.54 -13.07
N ASP A 173 1.87 -17.34 -13.15
CA ASP A 173 1.22 -16.03 -13.15
C ASP A 173 1.45 -15.27 -11.83
N ILE A 174 1.48 -15.97 -10.69
CA ILE A 174 1.83 -15.40 -9.38
C ILE A 174 3.28 -14.90 -9.39
N ARG A 175 4.23 -15.68 -9.88
CA ARG A 175 5.65 -15.28 -9.97
C ARG A 175 5.84 -14.10 -10.93
N GLU A 176 5.11 -14.08 -12.05
CA GLU A 176 5.08 -12.94 -12.96
C GLU A 176 4.56 -11.69 -12.26
N THR A 177 3.45 -11.81 -11.50
CA THR A 177 2.84 -10.71 -10.73
C THR A 177 3.81 -10.14 -9.69
N LEU A 178 4.57 -10.99 -8.98
CA LEU A 178 5.63 -10.56 -8.05
C LEU A 178 6.76 -9.83 -8.78
N THR A 179 7.21 -10.36 -9.93
CA THR A 179 8.31 -9.79 -10.71
C THR A 179 7.95 -8.43 -11.30
N VAL A 180 6.75 -8.32 -11.89
CA VAL A 180 6.25 -7.09 -12.53
C VAL A 180 5.77 -6.08 -11.48
N LYS A 181 5.52 -6.53 -10.23
CA LYS A 181 5.00 -5.71 -9.11
C LYS A 181 3.68 -4.99 -9.45
N LYS A 182 2.79 -5.70 -10.16
CA LYS A 182 1.47 -5.18 -10.55
C LYS A 182 0.42 -6.27 -10.45
N SER A 183 -0.75 -5.91 -9.93
CA SER A 183 -1.91 -6.80 -9.91
C SER A 183 -2.35 -7.16 -11.34
N SER A 184 -2.89 -8.36 -11.53
CA SER A 184 -3.33 -8.86 -12.82
C SER A 184 -4.63 -9.66 -12.71
N PHE A 185 -5.30 -9.84 -13.86
CA PHE A 185 -6.47 -10.70 -14.01
C PHE A 185 -6.09 -11.86 -14.91
N LYS A 186 -6.52 -13.04 -14.56
CA LYS A 186 -6.24 -14.27 -15.32
C LYS A 186 -7.50 -15.12 -15.37
N SER A 187 -7.68 -15.83 -16.48
CA SER A 187 -8.75 -16.81 -16.65
C SER A 187 -8.17 -18.20 -16.70
N TYR A 188 -8.77 -19.13 -15.99
CA TYR A 188 -8.34 -20.51 -15.93
C TYR A 188 -9.49 -21.44 -16.30
N GLN A 189 -9.15 -22.61 -16.80
CA GLN A 189 -10.08 -23.67 -17.09
C GLN A 189 -9.64 -24.94 -16.36
N HIS A 190 -10.57 -25.56 -15.65
CA HIS A 190 -10.35 -26.86 -15.04
C HIS A 190 -11.56 -27.74 -15.33
N ASN A 191 -11.36 -28.84 -16.02
CA ASN A 191 -12.42 -29.65 -16.62
C ASN A 191 -13.33 -28.75 -17.47
N ASP A 192 -14.66 -28.80 -17.27
CA ASP A 192 -15.65 -27.97 -17.97
C ASP A 192 -15.92 -26.62 -17.28
N ASN A 193 -15.22 -26.32 -16.20
CA ASN A 193 -15.42 -25.08 -15.41
C ASN A 193 -14.40 -24.01 -15.79
N LYS A 194 -14.89 -22.83 -16.20
CA LYS A 194 -14.09 -21.62 -16.40
C LYS A 194 -14.23 -20.73 -15.15
N PHE A 195 -13.10 -20.27 -14.61
CA PHE A 195 -13.05 -19.36 -13.49
C PHE A 195 -11.99 -18.29 -13.71
N ASN A 196 -12.19 -17.15 -13.08
CA ASN A 196 -11.27 -16.02 -13.14
C ASN A 196 -10.57 -15.86 -11.79
N ALA A 197 -9.36 -15.35 -11.82
CA ALA A 197 -8.63 -14.97 -10.63
C ALA A 197 -8.13 -13.53 -10.74
N PHE A 198 -8.27 -12.82 -9.64
CA PHE A 198 -7.59 -11.55 -9.41
C PHE A 198 -6.35 -11.81 -8.57
N LEU A 199 -5.18 -11.53 -9.14
CA LEU A 199 -3.88 -11.64 -8.49
C LEU A 199 -3.52 -10.26 -7.94
N SER A 200 -3.84 -10.02 -6.67
CA SER A 200 -3.62 -8.74 -6.00
C SER A 200 -2.19 -8.64 -5.48
N PHE A 201 -1.35 -7.86 -6.15
CA PHE A 201 -0.01 -7.54 -5.66
C PHE A 201 -0.11 -6.59 -4.46
N ILE A 202 0.47 -6.97 -3.34
CA ILE A 202 0.53 -6.18 -2.10
C ILE A 202 2.00 -5.99 -1.74
N SER A 203 2.48 -4.74 -1.71
CA SER A 203 3.83 -4.41 -1.25
C SER A 203 3.81 -3.82 0.16
N PRO A 204 4.90 -3.91 0.93
CA PRO A 204 4.98 -3.25 2.22
C PRO A 204 4.78 -1.72 2.09
N PRO A 205 4.32 -1.06 3.15
CA PRO A 205 4.23 0.39 3.17
C PRO A 205 5.63 1.02 3.08
N VAL A 206 5.70 2.27 2.66
CA VAL A 206 6.93 3.05 2.81
C VAL A 206 7.29 3.11 4.29
N SER A 207 8.56 2.84 4.62
CA SER A 207 9.14 3.06 5.93
C SER A 207 9.97 4.33 5.87
N ILE A 208 9.50 5.41 6.48
CA ILE A 208 10.25 6.66 6.57
C ILE A 208 11.02 6.72 7.89
N VAL A 209 12.33 6.86 7.78
CA VAL A 209 13.23 7.06 8.91
C VAL A 209 13.61 8.53 8.96
N ILE A 210 13.07 9.23 9.94
CA ILE A 210 13.31 10.65 10.16
C ILE A 210 14.48 10.78 11.16
N ILE A 211 15.63 11.21 10.66
CA ILE A 211 16.84 11.44 11.46
C ILE A 211 16.81 12.87 11.96
N GLY A 212 16.38 13.06 13.19
CA GLY A 212 16.16 14.33 13.87
C GLY A 212 14.75 14.42 14.46
N ALA A 213 14.65 14.68 15.75
CA ALA A 213 13.40 14.82 16.49
C ALA A 213 13.07 16.30 16.78
N GLY A 214 13.40 17.22 15.87
CA GLY A 214 13.06 18.63 15.93
C GLY A 214 11.54 18.88 15.82
N ASN A 215 11.12 20.12 15.94
CA ASN A 215 9.71 20.51 15.79
C ASN A 215 9.23 20.34 14.33
N ASP A 216 10.14 20.42 13.38
CA ASP A 216 9.92 20.21 11.94
C ASP A 216 9.68 18.72 11.60
N ALA A 217 10.12 17.79 12.42
CA ALA A 217 9.83 16.37 12.27
C ALA A 217 8.35 16.01 12.58
N ILE A 218 7.67 16.82 13.42
CA ILE A 218 6.28 16.54 13.83
C ILE A 218 5.30 16.57 12.65
N PRO A 219 5.24 17.64 11.81
CA PRO A 219 4.35 17.64 10.65
C PRO A 219 4.75 16.59 9.61
N LEU A 220 6.02 16.27 9.44
CA LEU A 220 6.48 15.23 8.52
C LEU A 220 5.97 13.85 8.97
N GLN A 221 6.09 13.52 10.25
CA GLN A 221 5.53 12.31 10.84
C GLN A 221 4.02 12.24 10.65
N SER A 222 3.29 13.31 10.93
CA SER A 222 1.83 13.35 10.83
C SER A 222 1.32 13.12 9.39
N ILE A 223 1.98 13.73 8.39
CA ILE A 223 1.64 13.49 6.98
C ILE A 223 1.97 12.07 6.57
N ALA A 224 3.14 11.54 6.95
CA ALA A 224 3.55 10.18 6.65
C ALA A 224 2.56 9.14 7.22
N GLU A 225 2.09 9.32 8.46
CA GLU A 225 1.04 8.47 9.06
C GLU A 225 -0.29 8.59 8.32
N THR A 226 -0.68 9.81 7.91
CA THR A 226 -1.88 10.02 7.09
C THR A 226 -1.81 9.24 5.79
N LEU A 227 -0.62 9.11 5.19
CA LEU A 227 -0.36 8.30 4.00
C LEU A 227 -0.30 6.79 4.29
N GLY A 228 -0.33 6.37 5.56
CA GLY A 228 -0.22 4.98 5.99
C GLY A 228 1.21 4.44 5.93
N TRP A 229 2.21 5.33 5.98
CA TRP A 229 3.62 4.95 6.07
C TRP A 229 3.99 4.51 7.49
N GLU A 230 5.02 3.72 7.61
CA GLU A 230 5.63 3.40 8.89
C GLU A 230 6.69 4.46 9.20
N VAL A 231 6.62 5.03 10.41
CA VAL A 231 7.50 6.12 10.79
C VAL A 231 8.43 5.68 11.91
N THR A 232 9.72 5.91 11.72
CA THR A 232 10.75 5.78 12.75
C THR A 232 11.40 7.14 12.96
N ILE A 233 11.39 7.62 14.21
CA ILE A 233 12.09 8.86 14.62
C ILE A 233 13.40 8.48 15.29
N VAL A 234 14.49 9.09 14.85
CA VAL A 234 15.83 8.85 15.41
C VAL A 234 16.45 10.17 15.82
N ASP A 235 16.96 10.26 17.06
CA ASP A 235 17.77 11.40 17.50
C ASP A 235 18.79 10.92 18.56
N GLY A 236 19.95 11.59 18.60
CA GLY A 236 20.95 11.34 19.66
C GLY A 236 20.56 11.92 21.02
N ARG A 237 19.55 12.77 21.08
CA ARG A 237 19.13 13.52 22.28
C ARG A 237 17.81 12.96 22.81
N HIS A 238 17.84 12.25 23.93
CA HIS A 238 16.66 11.67 24.58
C HIS A 238 15.60 12.71 24.97
N THR A 239 15.99 13.99 25.14
CA THR A 239 15.06 15.08 25.48
C THR A 239 14.17 15.49 24.31
N TYR A 240 14.59 15.21 23.07
CA TYR A 240 13.86 15.49 21.85
C TYR A 240 13.06 14.27 21.35
N ALA A 241 13.65 13.10 21.35
CA ALA A 241 13.02 11.85 20.93
C ALA A 241 12.17 11.25 22.08
N LYS A 242 11.01 11.86 22.33
CA LYS A 242 10.07 11.44 23.37
C LYS A 242 8.74 11.02 22.74
N ILE A 243 8.13 9.98 23.33
CA ILE A 243 6.86 9.42 22.84
C ILE A 243 5.71 10.44 22.92
N GLU A 244 5.76 11.35 23.91
CA GLU A 244 4.74 12.38 24.10
C GLU A 244 4.75 13.44 23.00
N ARG A 245 5.86 13.56 22.26
CA ARG A 245 5.99 14.51 21.13
C ARG A 245 5.58 13.91 19.80
N PHE A 246 5.62 12.60 19.70
CA PHE A 246 5.31 11.87 18.47
C PHE A 246 4.20 10.87 18.75
N SER A 247 3.31 10.66 17.79
CA SER A 247 2.15 9.82 18.00
C SER A 247 2.54 8.36 18.26
N SER A 248 1.59 7.61 18.78
CA SER A 248 1.76 6.21 19.18
C SER A 248 2.15 5.26 18.02
N ALA A 249 2.04 5.70 16.78
CA ALA A 249 2.38 4.86 15.63
C ALA A 249 3.89 4.83 15.33
N CYS A 250 4.67 5.74 15.92
CA CYS A 250 6.10 5.86 15.66
C CYS A 250 6.94 4.90 16.50
N GLN A 251 7.94 4.31 15.88
CA GLN A 251 9.08 3.80 16.59
C GLN A 251 10.02 4.97 16.90
N ILE A 252 10.49 5.09 18.15
CA ILE A 252 11.44 6.12 18.58
C ILE A 252 12.74 5.46 19.01
N ILE A 253 13.85 5.92 18.39
CA ILE A 253 15.19 5.40 18.64
C ILE A 253 16.07 6.54 19.14
N VAL A 254 16.63 6.40 20.32
CA VAL A 254 17.68 7.27 20.84
C VAL A 254 19.01 6.59 20.67
N SER A 255 19.83 7.06 19.74
CA SER A 255 21.08 6.37 19.40
C SER A 255 22.16 7.34 18.91
N LYS A 256 23.41 6.92 19.05
CA LYS A 256 24.53 7.54 18.31
C LYS A 256 24.45 7.15 16.83
N PRO A 257 24.94 8.00 15.90
CA PRO A 257 24.77 7.76 14.46
C PRO A 257 25.35 6.40 14.01
N GLU A 258 26.45 5.94 14.61
CA GLU A 258 27.12 4.69 14.21
C GLU A 258 26.27 3.44 14.47
N LYS A 259 25.32 3.52 15.43
CA LYS A 259 24.47 2.39 15.86
C LYS A 259 23.03 2.47 15.36
N VAL A 260 22.68 3.47 14.58
CA VAL A 260 21.29 3.68 14.11
C VAL A 260 20.87 2.57 13.18
N LEU A 261 21.68 2.27 12.15
CA LEU A 261 21.31 1.34 11.09
C LEU A 261 21.26 -0.13 11.56
N GLU A 262 21.84 -0.45 12.70
CA GLU A 262 21.73 -1.79 13.32
C GLU A 262 20.33 -2.06 13.92
N GLN A 263 19.57 -0.99 14.17
CA GLN A 263 18.27 -1.03 14.84
C GLN A 263 17.09 -0.88 13.88
N ILE A 264 17.36 -0.71 12.58
CA ILE A 264 16.33 -0.40 11.58
C ILE A 264 16.39 -1.45 10.47
N PRO A 265 15.29 -2.19 10.23
CA PRO A 265 15.19 -3.05 9.05
C PRO A 265 15.15 -2.18 7.79
N ILE A 266 16.07 -2.44 6.86
CA ILE A 266 16.21 -1.70 5.61
C ILE A 266 15.76 -2.60 4.46
N ASP A 267 14.82 -2.11 3.65
CA ASP A 267 14.34 -2.73 2.42
C ASP A 267 14.16 -1.71 1.29
N GLU A 268 13.68 -2.16 0.12
CA GLU A 268 13.45 -1.31 -1.06
C GLU A 268 12.38 -0.21 -0.88
N LYS A 269 11.66 -0.20 0.26
CA LYS A 269 10.65 0.81 0.64
C LYS A 269 11.09 1.65 1.84
N THR A 270 12.33 1.47 2.31
CA THR A 270 12.87 2.25 3.42
C THR A 270 13.55 3.51 2.89
N VAL A 271 13.10 4.67 3.35
CA VAL A 271 13.60 6.00 2.96
C VAL A 271 14.10 6.77 4.17
N PHE A 272 15.10 7.61 3.97
CA PHE A 272 15.73 8.37 5.05
C PHE A 272 15.61 9.87 4.78
N VAL A 273 15.29 10.65 5.84
CA VAL A 273 15.30 12.11 5.83
C VAL A 273 16.22 12.62 6.94
N LEU A 274 17.32 13.26 6.57
CA LEU A 274 18.34 13.78 7.49
C LEU A 274 18.01 15.23 7.84
N MET A 275 17.58 15.47 9.11
CA MET A 275 17.09 16.77 9.58
C MET A 275 17.44 17.04 11.05
N THR A 276 18.61 16.59 11.52
CA THR A 276 19.03 16.79 12.93
C THR A 276 19.47 18.20 13.24
N HIS A 277 19.73 19.05 12.23
CA HIS A 277 20.46 20.33 12.33
C HIS A 277 21.88 20.19 12.90
N ASN A 278 22.40 18.94 12.99
CA ASN A 278 23.78 18.64 13.38
C ASN A 278 24.49 18.01 12.16
N TYR A 279 25.38 18.76 11.56
CA TYR A 279 26.13 18.36 10.37
C TYR A 279 26.83 17.01 10.54
N ASN A 280 27.57 16.85 11.64
CA ASN A 280 28.37 15.64 11.87
C ASN A 280 27.49 14.39 12.07
N TYR A 281 26.34 14.55 12.71
CA TYR A 281 25.37 13.45 12.88
C TYR A 281 24.78 13.04 11.51
N ASP A 282 24.27 14.02 10.76
CA ASP A 282 23.70 13.77 9.43
C ASP A 282 24.74 13.19 8.47
N TYR A 283 25.98 13.69 8.50
CA TYR A 283 27.09 13.18 7.70
C TYR A 283 27.43 11.72 8.03
N ALA A 284 27.51 11.35 9.31
CA ALA A 284 27.81 10.00 9.72
C ALA A 284 26.72 9.00 9.27
N ILE A 285 25.43 9.40 9.36
CA ILE A 285 24.32 8.60 8.84
C ILE A 285 24.39 8.48 7.31
N LEU A 286 24.61 9.59 6.59
CA LEU A 286 24.75 9.58 5.13
C LEU A 286 25.83 8.60 4.68
N LYS A 287 27.01 8.70 5.29
CA LYS A 287 28.16 7.82 4.99
C LYS A 287 27.80 6.34 5.20
N ALA A 288 27.12 6.02 6.32
CA ALA A 288 26.71 4.64 6.63
C ALA A 288 25.63 4.11 5.65
N LEU A 289 24.80 4.99 5.07
CA LEU A 289 23.75 4.62 4.12
C LEU A 289 24.28 4.36 2.69
N LEU A 290 25.46 4.86 2.31
CA LEU A 290 25.98 4.70 0.95
C LEU A 290 26.24 3.23 0.54
N GLY A 291 26.38 2.32 1.51
CA GLY A 291 26.52 0.88 1.29
C GLY A 291 25.20 0.10 1.37
N LYS A 292 24.06 0.79 1.54
CA LYS A 292 22.74 0.15 1.70
C LYS A 292 21.89 0.31 0.46
N ASN A 293 21.02 -0.66 0.23
CA ASN A 293 20.06 -0.59 -0.88
C ASN A 293 18.81 0.20 -0.43
N VAL A 294 18.89 1.53 -0.47
CA VAL A 294 17.79 2.43 -0.16
C VAL A 294 17.42 3.26 -1.39
N PRO A 295 16.14 3.53 -1.65
CA PRO A 295 15.71 4.27 -2.83
C PRO A 295 15.85 5.79 -2.69
N TYR A 296 15.98 6.31 -1.45
CA TYR A 296 15.94 7.74 -1.18
C TYR A 296 16.65 8.12 0.12
N ILE A 297 17.51 9.14 0.03
CA ILE A 297 18.15 9.79 1.17
C ILE A 297 18.00 11.31 0.97
N GLY A 298 17.09 11.91 1.73
CA GLY A 298 16.82 13.35 1.69
C GLY A 298 17.62 14.10 2.75
N THR A 299 18.16 15.25 2.42
CA THR A 299 18.92 16.11 3.35
C THR A 299 18.24 17.47 3.47
N LEU A 300 17.68 17.77 4.65
CA LEU A 300 17.08 19.07 4.94
C LEU A 300 18.18 20.12 5.13
N GLY A 301 18.01 21.24 4.47
CA GLY A 301 18.92 22.40 4.53
C GLY A 301 19.30 22.92 3.16
N PRO A 302 20.14 23.96 3.10
CA PRO A 302 20.52 24.57 1.84
C PRO A 302 21.36 23.61 0.98
N LYS A 303 21.35 23.79 -0.33
CA LYS A 303 22.12 22.98 -1.30
C LYS A 303 23.57 22.79 -0.89
N LYS A 304 24.18 23.85 -0.38
CA LYS A 304 25.58 23.84 0.11
C LYS A 304 25.86 22.78 1.17
N LYS A 305 24.83 22.39 1.96
CA LYS A 305 25.00 21.33 3.00
C LYS A 305 25.34 19.99 2.37
N LEU A 306 24.59 19.56 1.36
CA LEU A 306 24.86 18.30 0.65
C LEU A 306 26.16 18.37 -0.14
N ASP A 307 26.43 19.49 -0.80
CA ASP A 307 27.69 19.71 -1.54
C ASP A 307 28.91 19.59 -0.63
N ASN A 308 28.84 20.13 0.60
CA ASN A 308 29.90 19.99 1.61
C ASN A 308 30.07 18.53 2.03
N MET A 309 28.95 17.80 2.30
CA MET A 309 29.01 16.38 2.65
C MET A 309 29.67 15.53 1.57
N ILE A 310 29.35 15.81 0.29
CA ILE A 310 29.98 15.13 -0.85
C ILE A 310 31.49 15.48 -0.94
N THR A 311 31.85 16.71 -0.59
CA THR A 311 33.26 17.14 -0.57
C THR A 311 34.02 16.43 0.55
N ASP A 312 33.45 16.33 1.73
CA ASP A 312 34.05 15.63 2.87
C ASP A 312 34.20 14.12 2.60
N LEU A 313 33.22 13.48 1.94
CA LEU A 313 33.36 12.11 1.48
C LEU A 313 34.55 11.91 0.53
N LYS A 314 34.74 12.85 -0.42
CA LYS A 314 35.89 12.80 -1.34
C LYS A 314 37.21 12.97 -0.58
N ALA A 315 37.25 13.84 0.43
CA ALA A 315 38.44 14.03 1.26
C ALA A 315 38.80 12.74 2.05
N GLU A 316 37.82 11.91 2.34
CA GLU A 316 38.02 10.58 2.92
C GLU A 316 38.23 9.47 1.88
N ASN A 317 38.47 9.79 0.61
CA ASN A 317 38.62 8.87 -0.53
C ASN A 317 37.35 8.04 -0.83
N ILE A 318 36.16 8.54 -0.48
CA ILE A 318 34.88 7.94 -0.80
C ILE A 318 34.26 8.66 -1.99
N PHE A 319 34.28 8.01 -3.15
CA PHE A 319 33.76 8.56 -4.40
C PHE A 319 32.42 7.95 -4.73
N LEU A 320 31.38 8.79 -4.87
CA LEU A 320 30.04 8.36 -5.19
C LEU A 320 29.93 7.93 -6.65
N ASN A 321 29.38 6.75 -6.89
CA ASN A 321 28.97 6.32 -8.23
C ASN A 321 27.61 6.97 -8.62
N GLU A 322 27.19 6.82 -9.88
CA GLU A 322 25.95 7.43 -10.37
C GLU A 322 24.71 6.93 -9.65
N SER A 323 24.62 5.65 -9.30
CA SER A 323 23.48 5.11 -8.55
C SER A 323 23.40 5.73 -7.15
N GLN A 324 24.50 5.93 -6.47
CA GLN A 324 24.54 6.58 -5.16
C GLN A 324 24.18 8.06 -5.24
N LYS A 325 24.60 8.78 -6.30
CA LYS A 325 24.19 10.18 -6.51
C LYS A 325 22.69 10.31 -6.76
N ASN A 326 22.10 9.39 -7.52
CA ASN A 326 20.70 9.42 -7.90
C ASN A 326 19.73 9.18 -6.75
N ILE A 327 20.18 8.66 -5.62
CA ILE A 327 19.35 8.48 -4.42
C ILE A 327 19.50 9.62 -3.40
N LEU A 328 20.40 10.59 -3.65
CA LEU A 328 20.65 11.72 -2.77
C LEU A 328 19.84 12.94 -3.21
N TYR A 329 19.02 13.45 -2.31
CA TYR A 329 18.14 14.59 -2.52
C TYR A 329 18.51 15.70 -1.52
N GLY A 330 18.98 16.83 -2.03
CA GLY A 330 19.39 17.98 -1.21
C GLY A 330 19.52 19.25 -2.03
N PRO A 331 18.73 20.28 -1.73
CA PRO A 331 17.65 20.34 -0.72
C PRO A 331 16.55 19.30 -0.94
N VAL A 332 16.03 18.74 0.15
CA VAL A 332 14.95 17.76 0.11
C VAL A 332 13.60 18.41 -0.21
N GLY A 333 12.79 17.76 -1.06
CA GLY A 333 11.43 18.16 -1.38
C GLY A 333 11.25 18.70 -2.81
N LEU A 334 10.00 18.70 -3.28
CA LEU A 334 9.60 19.29 -4.55
C LEU A 334 9.54 20.83 -4.45
N GLU A 335 9.82 21.51 -5.55
CA GLU A 335 9.69 22.96 -5.66
C GLU A 335 8.21 23.38 -5.74
N ILE A 336 7.61 23.61 -4.57
CA ILE A 336 6.20 24.02 -4.43
C ILE A 336 6.04 25.35 -3.67
N GLY A 337 7.14 26.07 -3.40
CA GLY A 337 7.12 27.31 -2.62
C GLY A 337 6.91 27.09 -1.12
N ALA A 338 7.34 25.95 -0.58
CA ALA A 338 7.18 25.59 0.82
C ALA A 338 8.10 26.41 1.73
N GLU A 339 7.54 27.07 2.77
CA GLU A 339 8.27 27.90 3.73
C GLU A 339 8.07 27.40 5.17
N THR A 340 6.85 27.01 5.54
CA THR A 340 6.55 26.53 6.89
C THR A 340 6.93 25.03 7.07
N PRO A 341 7.17 24.57 8.32
CA PRO A 341 7.46 23.15 8.56
C PRO A 341 6.42 22.19 7.98
N ALA A 342 5.13 22.55 7.97
CA ALA A 342 4.06 21.73 7.42
C ALA A 342 4.12 21.67 5.88
N GLU A 343 4.38 22.79 5.22
CA GLU A 343 4.55 22.85 3.76
C GLU A 343 5.81 22.11 3.31
N ILE A 344 6.92 22.26 4.05
CA ILE A 344 8.15 21.50 3.83
C ILE A 344 7.88 20.00 3.97
N ALA A 345 7.14 19.57 4.99
CA ALA A 345 6.76 18.17 5.18
C ALA A 345 5.92 17.63 4.00
N LEU A 346 4.98 18.44 3.47
CA LEU A 346 4.21 18.10 2.27
C LEU A 346 5.14 17.97 1.05
N SER A 347 6.06 18.91 0.86
CA SER A 347 7.04 18.90 -0.24
C SER A 347 7.90 17.62 -0.19
N ILE A 348 8.45 17.27 0.98
CA ILE A 348 9.26 16.07 1.22
C ILE A 348 8.47 14.80 0.91
N THR A 349 7.26 14.66 1.47
CA THR A 349 6.44 13.46 1.26
C THR A 349 6.02 13.30 -0.20
N SER A 350 5.75 14.41 -0.90
CA SER A 350 5.43 14.41 -2.33
C SER A 350 6.63 13.97 -3.18
N GLU A 351 7.85 14.41 -2.86
CA GLU A 351 9.06 13.97 -3.54
C GLU A 351 9.31 12.47 -3.31
N ILE A 352 9.24 12.00 -2.06
CA ILE A 352 9.38 10.57 -1.74
C ILE A 352 8.35 9.75 -2.51
N MET A 353 7.08 10.18 -2.55
CA MET A 353 6.04 9.50 -3.34
C MET A 353 6.38 9.43 -4.81
N SER A 354 6.94 10.50 -5.39
CA SER A 354 7.32 10.52 -6.80
C SER A 354 8.45 9.53 -7.09
N VAL A 355 9.46 9.47 -6.23
CA VAL A 355 10.60 8.57 -6.35
C VAL A 355 10.17 7.11 -6.23
N ILE A 356 9.43 6.75 -5.17
CA ILE A 356 8.98 5.37 -4.92
C ILE A 356 8.08 4.85 -6.04
N ASN A 357 7.33 5.74 -6.73
CA ASN A 357 6.44 5.36 -7.82
C ASN A 357 7.06 5.61 -9.22
N ASN A 358 8.34 5.95 -9.31
CA ASN A 358 9.02 6.28 -10.58
C ASN A 358 8.28 7.36 -11.38
N LYS A 359 7.89 8.46 -10.70
CA LYS A 359 7.19 9.62 -11.29
C LYS A 359 8.04 10.88 -11.16
N LYS A 360 7.79 11.87 -12.03
CA LYS A 360 8.52 13.13 -12.03
C LYS A 360 7.98 14.20 -11.07
N GLY A 361 6.83 13.95 -10.42
CA GLY A 361 6.20 14.92 -9.50
C GLY A 361 5.61 16.16 -10.19
N GLY A 362 5.44 16.16 -11.51
CA GLY A 362 4.87 17.27 -12.26
C GLY A 362 3.35 17.34 -12.23
N SER A 363 2.77 18.42 -12.77
CA SER A 363 1.31 18.60 -12.87
C SER A 363 0.66 17.56 -13.77
N LEU A 364 -0.40 16.90 -13.29
CA LEU A 364 -1.16 15.89 -14.03
C LEU A 364 -1.78 16.46 -15.31
N ARG A 365 -2.11 17.76 -15.38
CA ARG A 365 -2.62 18.41 -16.59
C ARG A 365 -1.67 18.31 -17.80
N ASN A 366 -0.37 18.11 -17.54
CA ASN A 366 0.66 18.02 -18.57
C ASN A 366 0.90 16.59 -19.06
N LEU A 367 0.16 15.60 -18.51
CA LEU A 367 0.26 14.22 -18.97
C LEU A 367 -0.39 14.08 -20.35
N LEU A 368 0.34 13.48 -21.30
CA LEU A 368 -0.15 13.15 -22.63
C LEU A 368 -0.85 11.77 -22.68
N THR A 369 -0.79 11.04 -21.58
CA THR A 369 -1.36 9.70 -21.45
C THR A 369 -2.35 9.65 -20.30
N GLU A 370 -3.14 8.57 -20.21
CA GLU A 370 -4.01 8.34 -19.06
C GLU A 370 -3.18 8.36 -17.75
N ILE A 371 -3.74 8.94 -16.67
CA ILE A 371 -3.10 9.00 -15.35
C ILE A 371 -2.69 7.60 -14.90
N HIS A 372 -3.47 6.62 -15.33
CA HIS A 372 -3.30 5.24 -14.98
C HIS A 372 -3.41 4.38 -16.25
N PRO A 373 -2.39 3.58 -16.60
CA PRO A 373 -2.48 2.67 -17.72
C PRO A 373 -3.63 1.67 -17.48
N ARG A 374 -4.37 1.36 -18.56
CA ARG A 374 -5.41 0.34 -18.51
C ARG A 374 -4.82 -1.00 -18.11
N TYR A 375 -5.54 -1.74 -17.27
CA TYR A 375 -5.24 -3.15 -17.07
C TYR A 375 -5.67 -3.89 -18.33
N PHE A 376 -4.74 -4.32 -19.15
CA PHE A 376 -5.06 -5.22 -20.26
C PHE A 376 -5.35 -6.61 -19.66
N SER A 377 -6.59 -7.07 -19.80
CA SER A 377 -6.85 -8.51 -19.87
C SER A 377 -6.27 -8.96 -21.21
N ASN A 378 -5.21 -9.76 -21.23
CA ASN A 378 -4.95 -10.56 -22.41
C ASN A 378 -6.16 -11.50 -22.56
N GLU A 379 -7.00 -11.24 -23.54
CA GLU A 379 -8.05 -12.15 -24.00
C GLU A 379 -7.46 -13.47 -24.51
#